data_b8d3263309b12b679bb3ddd20ddf5860
#
_entry.id   b8d3263309b12b679bb3ddd20ddf5860
#
_cell.length_a   1.000
_cell.length_b   1.000
_cell.length_c   1.000
_cell.angle_alpha   90.00
_cell.angle_beta   90.00
_cell.angle_gamma   90.00
#
_symmetry.space_group_name_H-M   'P 1'
#
loop_
_entity.id
_entity.type
_entity.pdbx_description
1 polymer ?
#
loop_
_entity_poly.entity_id
_entity_poly.type
_entity_poly.pdbx_seq_one_letter_code
_entity_poly.pdbx_strand_id
1 'polypeptide(L)'
;MLNSKNYLALGLMSGTSADGIDLAILITDGRSKIKLGPSDYHPFSKSFKNRIKSVFKEEVNIKNLKKKKRIVEIENEFTHLNFLAINKFLKKNKIKKDKIDVIGFHGQTISHNPSKGYSWQIGNSKKLANLLNINVVSNFRNNDIINGGQGAPLTPIFHYYLTKKIKKKVCFINLGGISNITYFDHKSKTNLNNILAFDAGPCCSLIDDWVTQNSNKKFDNFGLLARKGNVKDKIVKDFLKKPFFTKLPPKSLDRSSFSIKKLRKLKIKDGAATLNYFVADTLLIAINCLPDIPDVCILSGGGRHNKFLVELINKKIEKYKILLSENYNWNGDSIEAYAFAYLSVRKLLNLPITFSKTTGVKTPLTGGQIFTFI
;
A
#
# COMPACT_ATOMS: atom_id res chain seq x y z
N MET A 1 -16.43 13.79 28.92
CA MET A 1 -15.69 13.18 27.79
C MET A 1 -14.23 13.13 28.20
N LEU A 2 -13.66 11.96 28.43
CA LEU A 2 -12.24 11.80 28.74
C LEU A 2 -11.43 12.42 27.60
N ASN A 3 -10.58 13.39 27.92
CA ASN A 3 -9.65 14.00 26.97
C ASN A 3 -8.73 12.90 26.43
N SER A 4 -9.06 12.34 25.27
CA SER A 4 -8.20 11.34 24.63
C SER A 4 -6.88 11.99 24.24
N LYS A 5 -5.78 11.43 24.72
CA LYS A 5 -4.41 11.86 24.34
C LYS A 5 -4.30 11.87 22.80
N ASN A 6 -3.74 12.94 22.25
CA ASN A 6 -3.31 12.95 20.86
C ASN A 6 -1.84 12.52 20.79
N TYR A 7 -1.53 11.58 19.93
CA TYR A 7 -0.19 11.08 19.66
C TYR A 7 0.38 11.76 18.42
N LEU A 8 1.63 12.17 18.48
CA LEU A 8 2.42 12.56 17.32
C LEU A 8 3.18 11.34 16.82
N ALA A 9 2.71 10.74 15.73
CA ALA A 9 3.27 9.51 15.19
C ALA A 9 3.96 9.76 13.85
N LEU A 10 5.06 9.06 13.60
CA LEU A 10 5.77 9.03 12.32
C LEU A 10 5.53 7.68 11.66
N GLY A 11 5.03 7.67 10.44
CA GLY A 11 4.86 6.46 9.64
C GLY A 11 5.92 6.34 8.55
N LEU A 12 6.37 5.12 8.33
CA LEU A 12 7.34 4.75 7.31
C LEU A 12 6.77 3.64 6.43
N MET A 13 6.81 3.87 5.12
CA MET A 13 6.40 2.87 4.13
C MET A 13 7.46 2.72 3.04
N SER A 14 7.75 1.49 2.68
CA SER A 14 8.48 1.16 1.46
C SER A 14 7.69 0.12 0.69
N GLY A 15 7.21 0.50 -0.48
CA GLY A 15 6.34 -0.33 -1.31
C GLY A 15 7.08 -1.45 -2.05
N THR A 16 6.32 -2.33 -2.72
CA THR A 16 6.87 -3.47 -3.48
C THR A 16 7.70 -3.07 -4.70
N SER A 17 7.64 -1.81 -5.13
CA SER A 17 8.54 -1.25 -6.16
C SER A 17 9.98 -1.13 -5.69
N ALA A 18 10.20 -1.07 -4.35
CA ALA A 18 11.49 -0.85 -3.69
C ALA A 18 12.22 0.40 -4.22
N ASP A 19 11.47 1.49 -4.41
CA ASP A 19 12.02 2.73 -4.99
C ASP A 19 12.57 3.69 -3.95
N GLY A 20 12.06 3.63 -2.71
CA GLY A 20 12.41 4.55 -1.64
C GLY A 20 11.58 4.34 -0.38
N ILE A 21 11.62 5.34 0.48
CA ILE A 21 10.94 5.40 1.77
C ILE A 21 10.00 6.60 1.75
N ASP A 22 8.71 6.35 1.97
CA ASP A 22 7.73 7.39 2.26
C ASP A 22 7.67 7.61 3.77
N LEU A 23 7.71 8.88 4.19
CA LEU A 23 7.61 9.29 5.58
C LEU A 23 6.43 10.25 5.74
N ALA A 24 5.68 10.10 6.83
CA ALA A 24 4.57 11.01 7.11
C ALA A 24 4.35 11.18 8.61
N ILE A 25 4.12 12.41 9.03
CA ILE A 25 3.71 12.77 10.41
C ILE A 25 2.19 12.78 10.50
N LEU A 26 1.68 12.13 11.52
CA LEU A 26 0.26 12.10 11.84
C LEU A 26 0.04 12.49 13.30
N ILE A 27 -0.94 13.38 13.55
CA ILE A 27 -1.47 13.62 14.89
C ILE A 27 -2.82 12.92 14.99
N THR A 28 -2.96 12.01 15.94
CA THR A 28 -4.16 11.18 16.07
C THR A 28 -4.39 10.68 17.49
N ASP A 29 -5.65 10.40 17.82
CA ASP A 29 -6.06 9.67 19.03
C ASP A 29 -6.15 8.15 18.79
N GLY A 30 -5.70 7.65 17.64
CA GLY A 30 -5.85 6.26 17.22
C GLY A 30 -7.30 5.85 16.91
N ARG A 31 -8.22 6.80 16.93
CA ARG A 31 -9.66 6.64 16.67
C ARG A 31 -10.10 7.59 15.56
N SER A 32 -10.83 8.63 15.89
CA SER A 32 -11.46 9.50 14.89
C SER A 32 -10.75 10.83 14.62
N LYS A 33 -9.82 11.20 15.45
CA LYS A 33 -9.02 12.43 15.25
C LYS A 33 -7.85 12.11 14.33
N ILE A 34 -7.84 12.71 13.16
CA ILE A 34 -6.78 12.59 12.16
C ILE A 34 -6.42 13.99 11.68
N LYS A 35 -5.16 14.38 11.91
CA LYS A 35 -4.57 15.59 11.36
C LYS A 35 -3.27 15.20 10.65
N LEU A 36 -3.29 15.28 9.32
CA LEU A 36 -2.13 15.01 8.49
C LEU A 36 -1.11 16.12 8.69
N GLY A 37 0.13 15.74 8.99
CA GLY A 37 1.28 16.61 9.06
C GLY A 37 2.12 16.55 7.78
N PRO A 38 3.39 17.04 7.82
CA PRO A 38 4.29 16.96 6.68
C PRO A 38 4.57 15.50 6.27
N SER A 39 4.84 15.31 4.98
CA SER A 39 5.32 14.06 4.41
C SER A 39 6.49 14.31 3.46
N ASP A 40 7.30 13.29 3.23
CA ASP A 40 8.45 13.34 2.33
C ASP A 40 8.72 11.98 1.72
N TYR A 41 9.52 11.95 0.65
CA TYR A 41 9.97 10.75 -0.01
C TYR A 41 11.50 10.74 -0.15
N HIS A 42 12.12 9.63 0.24
CA HIS A 42 13.55 9.41 0.13
C HIS A 42 13.84 8.25 -0.84
N PRO A 43 14.34 8.54 -2.06
CA PRO A 43 14.62 7.52 -3.05
C PRO A 43 15.82 6.66 -2.65
N PHE A 44 15.78 5.37 -2.97
CA PHE A 44 16.95 4.50 -2.92
C PHE A 44 17.86 4.70 -4.12
N SER A 45 19.16 4.45 -3.95
CA SER A 45 20.09 4.34 -5.06
C SER A 45 19.70 3.17 -5.98
N LYS A 46 20.04 3.26 -7.27
CA LYS A 46 19.80 2.17 -8.24
C LYS A 46 20.46 0.85 -7.79
N SER A 47 21.67 0.94 -7.22
CA SER A 47 22.39 -0.22 -6.69
C SER A 47 21.62 -0.88 -5.53
N PHE A 48 21.20 -0.11 -4.54
CA PHE A 48 20.46 -0.63 -3.39
C PHE A 48 19.10 -1.20 -3.78
N LYS A 49 18.35 -0.52 -4.68
CA LYS A 49 17.11 -1.05 -5.24
C LYS A 49 17.30 -2.43 -5.89
N ASN A 50 18.36 -2.61 -6.68
CA ASN A 50 18.64 -3.89 -7.33
C ASN A 50 18.98 -4.98 -6.29
N ARG A 51 19.71 -4.63 -5.23
CA ARG A 51 20.04 -5.55 -4.12
C ARG A 51 18.77 -5.99 -3.37
N ILE A 52 17.85 -5.08 -3.04
CA ILE A 52 16.55 -5.46 -2.44
C ILE A 52 15.79 -6.40 -3.38
N LYS A 53 15.66 -6.05 -4.65
CA LYS A 53 14.92 -6.88 -5.63
C LYS A 53 15.51 -8.27 -5.80
N SER A 54 16.82 -8.45 -5.60
CA SER A 54 17.49 -9.74 -5.73
C SER A 54 17.14 -10.73 -4.61
N VAL A 55 16.54 -10.26 -3.51
CA VAL A 55 16.09 -11.10 -2.38
C VAL A 55 14.55 -11.19 -2.31
N PHE A 56 13.83 -10.69 -3.32
CA PHE A 56 12.39 -10.88 -3.40
C PHE A 56 12.06 -12.36 -3.58
N LYS A 57 10.98 -12.81 -2.92
CA LYS A 57 10.49 -14.19 -2.90
C LYS A 57 11.39 -15.20 -2.16
N GLU A 58 12.42 -14.72 -1.44
CA GLU A 58 13.14 -15.61 -0.56
C GLU A 58 12.22 -16.08 0.59
N GLU A 59 12.40 -17.32 1.00
CA GLU A 59 11.62 -17.91 2.10
C GLU A 59 12.22 -17.52 3.47
N VAL A 60 11.36 -17.43 4.48
CA VAL A 60 11.77 -17.05 5.85
C VAL A 60 12.83 -18.01 6.41
N ASN A 61 12.68 -19.31 6.11
CA ASN A 61 13.60 -20.36 6.59
C ASN A 61 14.70 -20.66 5.56
N ILE A 62 15.59 -19.70 5.35
CA ILE A 62 16.71 -19.86 4.41
C ILE A 62 17.79 -20.77 5.01
N LYS A 63 17.98 -21.95 4.40
CA LYS A 63 19.06 -22.89 4.77
C LYS A 63 20.41 -22.46 4.23
N ASN A 64 20.47 -21.69 3.15
CA ASN A 64 21.71 -21.26 2.53
C ASN A 64 22.32 -20.06 3.31
N LEU A 65 23.44 -20.29 3.99
CA LEU A 65 24.13 -19.31 4.82
C LEU A 65 24.58 -18.05 4.06
N LYS A 66 25.05 -18.19 2.81
CA LYS A 66 25.45 -17.03 1.98
C LYS A 66 24.25 -16.11 1.67
N LYS A 67 23.10 -16.71 1.33
CA LYS A 67 21.86 -15.94 1.12
C LYS A 67 21.42 -15.26 2.40
N LYS A 68 21.45 -15.96 3.54
CA LYS A 68 21.09 -15.41 4.84
C LYS A 68 21.97 -14.21 5.19
N LYS A 69 23.30 -14.32 5.05
CA LYS A 69 24.25 -13.22 5.27
C LYS A 69 23.94 -12.00 4.40
N ARG A 70 23.69 -12.22 3.10
CA ARG A 70 23.31 -11.15 2.16
C ARG A 70 22.04 -10.42 2.58
N ILE A 71 21.02 -11.13 3.05
CA ILE A 71 19.76 -10.49 3.50
C ILE A 71 20.01 -9.65 4.74
N VAL A 72 20.79 -10.14 5.70
CA VAL A 72 21.17 -9.39 6.91
C VAL A 72 21.92 -8.11 6.55
N GLU A 73 22.83 -8.15 5.57
CA GLU A 73 23.54 -6.96 5.08
C GLU A 73 22.56 -5.94 4.45
N ILE A 74 21.63 -6.39 3.62
CA ILE A 74 20.60 -5.54 3.02
C ILE A 74 19.67 -4.96 4.09
N GLU A 75 19.25 -5.75 5.07
CA GLU A 75 18.41 -5.31 6.19
C GLU A 75 19.09 -4.24 7.04
N ASN A 76 20.39 -4.43 7.34
CA ASN A 76 21.17 -3.44 8.08
C ASN A 76 21.29 -2.12 7.34
N GLU A 77 21.56 -2.16 6.04
CA GLU A 77 21.63 -0.98 5.20
C GLU A 77 20.25 -0.31 5.06
N PHE A 78 19.19 -1.09 4.84
CA PHE A 78 17.82 -0.59 4.81
C PHE A 78 17.45 0.13 6.11
N THR A 79 17.78 -0.48 7.25
CA THR A 79 17.53 0.12 8.57
C THR A 79 18.29 1.44 8.74
N HIS A 80 19.56 1.49 8.32
CA HIS A 80 20.37 2.69 8.38
C HIS A 80 19.85 3.79 7.46
N LEU A 81 19.42 3.46 6.23
CA LEU A 81 18.80 4.42 5.32
C LEU A 81 17.51 5.02 5.90
N ASN A 82 16.69 4.20 6.57
CA ASN A 82 15.50 4.70 7.28
C ASN A 82 15.89 5.66 8.42
N PHE A 83 16.91 5.32 9.21
CA PHE A 83 17.45 6.21 10.26
C PHE A 83 17.87 7.57 9.69
N LEU A 84 18.64 7.57 8.59
CA LEU A 84 19.10 8.81 7.93
C LEU A 84 17.92 9.62 7.37
N ALA A 85 16.96 8.95 6.73
CA ALA A 85 15.77 9.58 6.17
C ALA A 85 14.93 10.25 7.26
N ILE A 86 14.71 9.58 8.39
CA ILE A 86 13.99 10.13 9.55
C ILE A 86 14.68 11.38 10.08
N ASN A 87 15.99 11.32 10.35
CA ASN A 87 16.71 12.49 10.88
C ASN A 87 16.64 13.69 9.92
N LYS A 88 16.84 13.46 8.62
CA LYS A 88 16.73 14.50 7.59
C LYS A 88 15.33 15.10 7.54
N PHE A 89 14.30 14.25 7.57
CA PHE A 89 12.90 14.66 7.55
C PHE A 89 12.51 15.47 8.78
N LEU A 90 12.88 15.03 9.98
CA LEU A 90 12.61 15.76 11.23
C LEU A 90 13.33 17.12 11.26
N LYS A 91 14.61 17.15 10.85
CA LYS A 91 15.38 18.41 10.74
C LYS A 91 14.74 19.39 9.75
N LYS A 92 14.39 18.94 8.55
CA LYS A 92 13.72 19.74 7.49
C LYS A 92 12.43 20.40 7.99
N ASN A 93 11.65 19.66 8.77
CA ASN A 93 10.34 20.09 9.27
C ASN A 93 10.40 20.73 10.68
N LYS A 94 11.60 20.92 11.25
CA LYS A 94 11.82 21.50 12.59
C LYS A 94 11.08 20.74 13.70
N ILE A 95 10.95 19.41 13.57
CA ILE A 95 10.30 18.55 14.55
C ILE A 95 11.36 17.94 15.46
N LYS A 96 11.20 18.13 16.78
CA LYS A 96 12.10 17.53 17.79
C LYS A 96 11.77 16.04 17.96
N LYS A 97 12.81 15.19 18.09
CA LYS A 97 12.65 13.73 18.26
C LYS A 97 11.81 13.36 19.49
N ASP A 98 12.03 14.06 20.60
CA ASP A 98 11.34 13.86 21.88
C ASP A 98 9.84 14.13 21.82
N LYS A 99 9.35 14.77 20.77
CA LYS A 99 7.91 14.98 20.52
C LYS A 99 7.24 13.82 19.80
N ILE A 100 8.02 12.91 19.20
CA ILE A 100 7.45 11.74 18.50
C ILE A 100 7.13 10.65 19.55
N ASP A 101 5.85 10.34 19.70
CA ASP A 101 5.39 9.31 20.64
C ASP A 101 5.72 7.90 20.14
N VAL A 102 5.66 7.67 18.82
CA VAL A 102 5.84 6.34 18.23
C VAL A 102 6.16 6.42 16.74
N ILE A 103 6.91 5.44 16.26
CA ILE A 103 7.18 5.23 14.83
C ILE A 103 6.45 3.96 14.37
N GLY A 104 5.64 4.08 13.30
CA GLY A 104 5.10 2.95 12.57
C GLY A 104 6.03 2.55 11.43
N PHE A 105 6.74 1.45 11.56
CA PHE A 105 7.73 0.98 10.60
C PHE A 105 7.23 -0.27 9.88
N HIS A 106 6.76 -0.10 8.65
CA HIS A 106 6.30 -1.23 7.83
C HIS A 106 7.45 -2.19 7.48
N GLY A 107 8.65 -1.65 7.25
CA GLY A 107 9.75 -2.40 6.65
C GLY A 107 9.58 -2.57 5.13
N GLN A 108 10.48 -3.34 4.51
CA GLN A 108 10.42 -3.69 3.09
C GLN A 108 9.96 -5.12 2.92
N THR A 109 8.80 -5.33 2.34
CA THR A 109 8.30 -6.69 2.05
C THR A 109 9.18 -7.35 0.98
N ILE A 110 9.75 -8.47 1.32
CA ILE A 110 10.52 -9.33 0.40
C ILE A 110 9.78 -10.61 0.04
N SER A 111 8.89 -11.08 0.91
CA SER A 111 8.03 -12.24 0.66
C SER A 111 6.71 -12.11 1.40
N HIS A 112 5.60 -12.49 0.76
CA HIS A 112 4.27 -12.50 1.36
C HIS A 112 3.54 -13.76 0.91
N ASN A 113 3.32 -14.68 1.84
CA ASN A 113 2.71 -15.97 1.56
C ASN A 113 1.79 -16.38 2.73
N PRO A 114 0.58 -15.81 2.82
CA PRO A 114 -0.36 -16.13 3.90
C PRO A 114 -0.76 -17.59 3.94
N SER A 115 -0.83 -18.28 2.78
CA SER A 115 -1.17 -19.70 2.72
C SER A 115 -0.10 -20.61 3.35
N LYS A 116 1.16 -20.13 3.39
CA LYS A 116 2.27 -20.75 4.13
C LYS A 116 2.45 -20.18 5.55
N GLY A 117 1.54 -19.31 6.01
CA GLY A 117 1.54 -18.75 7.37
C GLY A 117 2.53 -17.61 7.62
N TYR A 118 3.04 -16.91 6.59
CA TYR A 118 4.01 -15.85 6.82
C TYR A 118 3.91 -14.66 5.84
N SER A 119 4.42 -13.53 6.33
CA SER A 119 4.78 -12.36 5.53
C SER A 119 6.09 -11.81 6.08
N TRP A 120 7.07 -11.59 5.23
CA TRP A 120 8.41 -11.19 5.64
C TRP A 120 8.75 -9.79 5.15
N GLN A 121 8.87 -8.90 6.11
CA GLN A 121 9.36 -7.54 5.93
C GLN A 121 10.75 -7.46 6.57
N ILE A 122 11.76 -7.03 5.80
CA ILE A 122 13.08 -6.72 6.35
C ILE A 122 13.09 -5.30 6.91
N GLY A 123 13.94 -5.12 7.92
CA GLY A 123 14.12 -3.89 8.68
C GLY A 123 14.20 -4.19 10.18
N ASN A 124 15.34 -3.88 10.79
CA ASN A 124 15.58 -4.15 12.20
C ASN A 124 14.98 -3.07 13.09
N SER A 125 13.74 -3.31 13.56
CA SER A 125 12.95 -2.37 14.35
C SER A 125 13.58 -2.06 15.72
N LYS A 126 14.21 -3.04 16.37
CA LYS A 126 14.90 -2.83 17.65
C LYS A 126 16.12 -1.92 17.48
N LYS A 127 16.92 -2.16 16.43
CA LYS A 127 18.05 -1.31 16.09
C LYS A 127 17.60 0.12 15.76
N LEU A 128 16.51 0.26 15.00
CA LEU A 128 15.95 1.58 14.66
C LEU A 128 15.44 2.32 15.90
N ALA A 129 14.75 1.63 16.83
CA ALA A 129 14.30 2.21 18.09
C ALA A 129 15.47 2.74 18.93
N ASN A 130 16.53 1.95 19.08
CA ASN A 130 17.72 2.34 19.83
C ASN A 130 18.48 3.52 19.19
N LEU A 131 18.62 3.54 17.85
CA LEU A 131 19.29 4.63 17.13
C LEU A 131 18.55 5.97 17.26
N LEU A 132 17.22 5.92 17.39
CA LEU A 132 16.38 7.12 17.46
C LEU A 132 15.98 7.51 18.87
N ASN A 133 16.06 6.60 19.85
CA ASN A 133 15.46 6.72 21.19
C ASN A 133 13.95 6.96 21.11
N ILE A 134 13.25 6.24 20.22
CA ILE A 134 11.80 6.32 20.01
C ILE A 134 11.27 4.90 19.87
N ASN A 135 10.14 4.59 20.49
CA ASN A 135 9.46 3.31 20.33
C ASN A 135 9.04 3.09 18.86
N VAL A 136 9.31 1.89 18.36
CA VAL A 136 8.96 1.50 16.98
C VAL A 136 7.93 0.37 17.02
N VAL A 137 6.88 0.51 16.24
CA VAL A 137 5.91 -0.57 15.98
C VAL A 137 6.15 -1.10 14.57
N SER A 138 6.30 -2.40 14.46
CA SER A 138 6.44 -3.11 13.18
C SER A 138 5.77 -4.49 13.22
N ASN A 139 6.03 -5.37 12.25
CA ASN A 139 5.42 -6.71 12.18
C ASN A 139 3.88 -6.67 12.15
N PHE A 140 3.29 -5.70 11.48
CA PHE A 140 1.86 -5.43 11.48
C PHE A 140 1.00 -6.59 10.93
N ARG A 141 1.58 -7.44 10.06
CA ARG A 141 0.88 -8.50 9.32
C ARG A 141 0.81 -9.83 10.04
N ASN A 142 1.78 -10.09 10.94
CA ASN A 142 2.01 -11.42 11.50
C ASN A 142 0.84 -11.93 12.32
N ASN A 143 0.27 -11.09 13.22
CA ASN A 143 -0.85 -11.51 14.06
C ASN A 143 -2.09 -11.87 13.23
N ASP A 144 -2.36 -11.14 12.17
CA ASP A 144 -3.45 -11.41 11.24
C ASP A 144 -3.28 -12.76 10.53
N ILE A 145 -2.08 -13.01 9.98
CA ILE A 145 -1.77 -14.26 9.25
C ILE A 145 -1.83 -15.48 10.18
N ILE A 146 -1.28 -15.40 11.39
CA ILE A 146 -1.29 -16.50 12.37
C ILE A 146 -2.74 -16.86 12.72
N ASN A 147 -3.66 -15.89 12.71
CA ASN A 147 -5.08 -16.11 12.96
C ASN A 147 -5.91 -16.38 11.68
N GLY A 148 -5.27 -16.79 10.61
CA GLY A 148 -5.91 -17.23 9.36
C GLY A 148 -6.31 -16.12 8.40
N GLY A 149 -5.91 -14.86 8.68
CA GLY A 149 -6.11 -13.74 7.77
C GLY A 149 -5.09 -13.69 6.63
N GLN A 150 -5.36 -12.84 5.65
CA GLN A 150 -4.49 -12.62 4.49
C GLN A 150 -3.30 -11.68 4.80
N GLY A 151 -3.26 -11.00 5.97
CA GLY A 151 -2.21 -10.04 6.31
C GLY A 151 -2.19 -8.77 5.47
N ALA A 152 -3.14 -8.62 4.56
CA ALA A 152 -3.33 -7.47 3.66
C ALA A 152 -4.78 -7.42 3.16
N PRO A 153 -5.33 -6.22 2.88
CA PRO A 153 -4.75 -4.89 3.12
C PRO A 153 -4.87 -4.46 4.60
N LEU A 154 -3.94 -3.65 5.11
CA LEU A 154 -3.93 -3.15 6.49
C LEU A 154 -4.43 -1.71 6.64
N THR A 155 -4.42 -0.94 5.55
CA THR A 155 -4.80 0.49 5.53
C THR A 155 -6.32 0.78 5.63
N PRO A 156 -7.25 -0.18 5.48
CA PRO A 156 -8.69 0.09 5.41
C PRO A 156 -9.24 0.86 6.62
N ILE A 157 -8.78 0.55 7.83
CA ILE A 157 -9.22 1.25 9.04
C ILE A 157 -8.78 2.72 9.06
N PHE A 158 -7.61 3.03 8.49
CA PHE A 158 -7.15 4.41 8.31
C PHE A 158 -8.00 5.12 7.26
N HIS A 159 -8.23 4.51 6.10
CA HIS A 159 -9.09 5.08 5.05
C HIS A 159 -10.49 5.40 5.60
N TYR A 160 -11.06 4.51 6.40
CA TYR A 160 -12.36 4.71 7.04
C TYR A 160 -12.37 6.00 7.87
N TYR A 161 -11.42 6.17 8.80
CA TYR A 161 -11.41 7.35 9.66
C TYR A 161 -10.97 8.63 8.94
N LEU A 162 -10.07 8.54 7.97
CA LEU A 162 -9.65 9.66 7.13
C LEU A 162 -10.85 10.28 6.38
N THR A 163 -11.74 9.43 5.87
CA THR A 163 -12.90 9.84 5.07
C THR A 163 -14.18 10.06 5.87
N LYS A 164 -14.17 9.82 7.18
CA LYS A 164 -15.38 9.85 8.02
C LYS A 164 -16.19 11.16 7.93
N LYS A 165 -15.51 12.28 7.74
CA LYS A 165 -16.15 13.60 7.60
C LYS A 165 -16.90 13.77 6.28
N ILE A 166 -16.69 12.92 5.29
CA ILE A 166 -17.36 12.98 3.98
C ILE A 166 -18.84 12.60 4.10
N LYS A 167 -19.22 11.77 5.07
CA LYS A 167 -20.61 11.31 5.35
C LYS A 167 -21.31 10.73 4.11
N LYS A 168 -20.59 9.92 3.32
CA LYS A 168 -21.04 9.29 2.07
C LYS A 168 -20.66 7.82 2.03
N LYS A 169 -21.21 7.06 1.07
CA LYS A 169 -20.68 5.77 0.65
C LYS A 169 -19.39 6.04 -0.13
N VAL A 170 -18.26 5.58 0.39
CA VAL A 170 -16.94 5.87 -0.16
C VAL A 170 -16.29 4.59 -0.66
N CYS A 171 -15.78 4.62 -1.88
CA CYS A 171 -14.83 3.66 -2.42
C CYS A 171 -13.46 4.31 -2.50
N PHE A 172 -12.55 3.95 -1.59
CA PHE A 172 -11.17 4.43 -1.61
C PHE A 172 -10.32 3.45 -2.42
N ILE A 173 -9.65 3.93 -3.46
CA ILE A 173 -8.92 3.13 -4.45
C ILE A 173 -7.45 3.52 -4.38
N ASN A 174 -6.59 2.58 -4.00
CA ASN A 174 -5.14 2.74 -4.10
C ASN A 174 -4.63 2.19 -5.43
N LEU A 175 -4.07 3.03 -6.28
CA LEU A 175 -3.42 2.69 -7.53
C LEU A 175 -1.92 2.47 -7.29
N GLY A 176 -1.58 1.39 -6.58
CA GLY A 176 -0.21 0.97 -6.31
C GLY A 176 0.36 0.02 -7.36
N GLY A 177 1.32 -0.81 -7.00
CA GLY A 177 1.78 -1.92 -7.86
C GLY A 177 0.67 -2.91 -8.18
N ILE A 178 -0.13 -3.24 -7.16
CA ILE A 178 -1.45 -3.86 -7.22
C ILE A 178 -2.45 -2.79 -6.81
N SER A 179 -3.59 -2.70 -7.49
CA SER A 179 -4.68 -1.84 -7.05
C SER A 179 -5.53 -2.55 -6.00
N ASN A 180 -5.93 -1.82 -4.97
CA ASN A 180 -6.84 -2.31 -3.95
C ASN A 180 -7.96 -1.31 -3.66
N ILE A 181 -9.08 -1.84 -3.20
CA ILE A 181 -10.29 -1.08 -2.88
C ILE A 181 -10.57 -1.21 -1.39
N THR A 182 -10.98 -0.09 -0.77
CA THR A 182 -11.63 -0.07 0.53
C THR A 182 -12.99 0.60 0.38
N TYR A 183 -14.07 -0.11 0.74
CA TYR A 183 -15.43 0.40 0.69
C TYR A 183 -16.05 0.48 2.08
N PHE A 184 -16.76 1.55 2.34
CA PHE A 184 -17.53 1.76 3.56
C PHE A 184 -18.66 2.76 3.36
N ASP A 185 -19.71 2.59 4.14
CA ASP A 185 -20.85 3.49 4.18
C ASP A 185 -20.80 4.35 5.46
N HIS A 186 -20.60 5.68 5.30
CA HIS A 186 -20.61 6.63 6.42
C HIS A 186 -21.99 7.23 6.69
N LYS A 187 -23.03 6.86 5.93
CA LYS A 187 -24.42 7.26 6.16
C LYS A 187 -25.07 6.39 7.22
N SER A 188 -24.65 5.13 7.30
CA SER A 188 -25.17 4.16 8.29
C SER A 188 -24.43 4.23 9.62
N LYS A 189 -25.02 3.62 10.68
CA LYS A 189 -24.31 3.48 11.97
C LYS A 189 -22.97 2.79 11.77
N THR A 190 -21.95 3.37 12.39
CA THR A 190 -20.56 2.89 12.30
C THR A 190 -20.45 1.45 12.82
N ASN A 191 -20.22 0.51 11.92
CA ASN A 191 -19.78 -0.83 12.25
C ASN A 191 -18.50 -1.11 11.48
N LEU A 192 -17.36 -1.16 12.16
CA LEU A 192 -16.06 -1.39 11.56
C LEU A 192 -15.96 -2.75 10.86
N ASN A 193 -16.77 -3.73 11.28
CA ASN A 193 -16.84 -5.04 10.62
C ASN A 193 -17.45 -4.97 9.20
N ASN A 194 -18.10 -3.84 8.86
CA ASN A 194 -18.63 -3.61 7.51
C ASN A 194 -17.65 -2.94 6.57
N ILE A 195 -16.43 -2.61 7.02
CA ILE A 195 -15.36 -2.16 6.11
C ILE A 195 -15.00 -3.32 5.21
N LEU A 196 -15.27 -3.17 3.91
CA LEU A 196 -14.90 -4.16 2.90
C LEU A 196 -13.61 -3.72 2.21
N ALA A 197 -12.62 -4.60 2.11
CA ALA A 197 -11.39 -4.30 1.39
C ALA A 197 -10.82 -5.54 0.69
N PHE A 198 -10.28 -5.34 -0.51
CA PHE A 198 -9.71 -6.42 -1.32
C PHE A 198 -8.89 -5.87 -2.49
N ASP A 199 -8.03 -6.72 -3.06
CA ASP A 199 -7.27 -6.38 -4.24
C ASP A 199 -8.15 -6.44 -5.49
N ALA A 200 -8.11 -5.38 -6.30
CA ALA A 200 -8.88 -5.27 -7.53
C ALA A 200 -8.16 -5.94 -8.72
N GLY A 201 -6.84 -5.84 -8.77
CA GLY A 201 -6.05 -6.43 -9.86
C GLY A 201 -4.62 -5.87 -9.91
N PRO A 202 -3.78 -6.37 -10.84
CA PRO A 202 -2.49 -5.76 -11.08
C PRO A 202 -2.69 -4.33 -11.61
N CYS A 203 -1.75 -3.44 -11.28
CA CYS A 203 -1.82 -2.04 -11.68
C CYS A 203 -0.45 -1.55 -12.18
N CYS A 204 0.15 -0.54 -11.54
CA CYS A 204 1.39 0.07 -12.01
C CYS A 204 2.53 -0.93 -12.19
N SER A 205 2.64 -1.95 -11.33
CA SER A 205 3.75 -2.91 -11.44
C SER A 205 3.80 -3.62 -12.79
N LEU A 206 2.63 -3.98 -13.35
CA LEU A 206 2.57 -4.69 -14.64
C LEU A 206 2.89 -3.74 -15.81
N ILE A 207 2.43 -2.48 -15.72
CA ILE A 207 2.73 -1.43 -16.70
C ILE A 207 4.22 -1.09 -16.68
N ASP A 208 4.80 -0.92 -15.49
CA ASP A 208 6.20 -0.56 -15.31
C ASP A 208 7.14 -1.70 -15.75
N ASP A 209 6.78 -2.95 -15.46
CA ASP A 209 7.51 -4.13 -15.93
C ASP A 209 7.55 -4.16 -17.48
N TRP A 210 6.43 -3.85 -18.14
CA TRP A 210 6.36 -3.75 -19.60
C TRP A 210 7.26 -2.63 -20.14
N VAL A 211 7.15 -1.43 -19.60
CA VAL A 211 7.92 -0.27 -20.05
C VAL A 211 9.41 -0.47 -19.82
N THR A 212 9.79 -0.99 -18.65
CA THR A 212 11.20 -1.23 -18.31
C THR A 212 11.85 -2.30 -19.18
N GLN A 213 11.11 -3.36 -19.55
CA GLN A 213 11.65 -4.42 -20.41
C GLN A 213 11.78 -4.00 -21.89
N ASN A 214 11.03 -3.01 -22.33
CA ASN A 214 10.97 -2.60 -23.73
C ASN A 214 11.53 -1.19 -23.99
N SER A 215 12.11 -0.53 -22.97
CA SER A 215 12.74 0.79 -23.08
C SER A 215 13.71 1.05 -21.93
N ASN A 216 14.48 2.15 -22.05
CA ASN A 216 15.33 2.64 -20.95
C ASN A 216 14.55 3.44 -19.88
N LYS A 217 13.20 3.48 -19.95
CA LYS A 217 12.36 4.20 -19.00
C LYS A 217 11.96 3.28 -17.84
N LYS A 218 11.74 3.86 -16.65
CA LYS A 218 11.29 3.12 -15.47
C LYS A 218 9.78 2.93 -15.45
N PHE A 219 9.02 3.84 -16.04
CA PHE A 219 7.56 3.86 -16.10
C PHE A 219 7.08 4.73 -17.27
N ASP A 220 5.79 4.65 -17.59
CA ASP A 220 5.14 5.51 -18.60
C ASP A 220 4.72 6.83 -17.95
N ASN A 221 5.56 7.86 -18.12
CA ASN A 221 5.33 9.17 -17.52
C ASN A 221 4.01 9.77 -18.03
N PHE A 222 3.08 10.04 -17.10
CA PHE A 222 1.72 10.54 -17.35
C PHE A 222 0.88 9.70 -18.33
N GLY A 223 1.29 8.46 -18.67
CA GLY A 223 0.62 7.62 -19.65
C GLY A 223 0.81 8.06 -21.09
N LEU A 224 1.85 8.88 -21.39
CA LEU A 224 2.06 9.46 -22.70
C LEU A 224 2.41 8.41 -23.78
N LEU A 225 3.04 7.30 -23.38
CA LEU A 225 3.34 6.19 -24.27
C LEU A 225 2.07 5.41 -24.60
N ALA A 226 1.30 5.06 -23.58
CA ALA A 226 0.05 4.32 -23.71
C ALA A 226 -0.99 5.10 -24.56
N ARG A 227 -1.08 6.40 -24.38
CA ARG A 227 -1.99 7.27 -25.16
C ARG A 227 -1.80 7.17 -26.68
N LYS A 228 -0.59 6.85 -27.14
CA LYS A 228 -0.25 6.70 -28.58
C LYS A 228 -0.42 5.28 -29.10
N GLY A 229 -0.84 4.36 -28.27
CA GLY A 229 -0.96 2.94 -28.61
C GLY A 229 -2.39 2.50 -28.89
N ASN A 230 -2.51 1.36 -29.56
CA ASN A 230 -3.76 0.69 -29.84
C ASN A 230 -3.99 -0.47 -28.87
N VAL A 231 -5.16 -0.51 -28.23
CA VAL A 231 -5.54 -1.58 -27.30
C VAL A 231 -5.72 -2.89 -28.06
N LYS A 232 -5.29 -4.00 -27.46
CA LYS A 232 -5.49 -5.37 -27.96
C LYS A 232 -6.52 -6.09 -27.10
N ASP A 233 -7.80 -5.91 -27.42
CA ASP A 233 -8.94 -6.42 -26.65
C ASP A 233 -8.87 -7.92 -26.37
N LYS A 234 -8.39 -8.73 -27.33
CA LYS A 234 -8.21 -10.18 -27.14
C LYS A 234 -7.30 -10.46 -25.93
N ILE A 235 -6.21 -9.70 -25.77
CA ILE A 235 -5.26 -9.87 -24.65
C ILE A 235 -5.90 -9.43 -23.33
N VAL A 236 -6.65 -8.33 -23.34
CA VAL A 236 -7.39 -7.87 -22.14
C VAL A 236 -8.38 -8.93 -21.70
N LYS A 237 -9.23 -9.43 -22.62
CA LYS A 237 -10.18 -10.52 -22.35
C LYS A 237 -9.49 -11.77 -21.80
N ASP A 238 -8.33 -12.13 -22.35
CA ASP A 238 -7.56 -13.30 -21.89
C ASP A 238 -6.98 -13.12 -20.48
N PHE A 239 -6.61 -11.92 -20.09
CA PHE A 239 -6.18 -11.62 -18.71
C PHE A 239 -7.37 -11.69 -17.74
N LEU A 240 -8.54 -11.20 -18.15
CA LEU A 240 -9.75 -11.19 -17.33
C LEU A 240 -10.37 -12.60 -17.13
N LYS A 241 -10.03 -13.60 -17.94
CA LYS A 241 -10.45 -15.00 -17.74
C LYS A 241 -9.84 -15.66 -16.50
N LYS A 242 -8.84 -15.04 -15.84
CA LYS A 242 -8.23 -15.65 -14.66
C LYS A 242 -9.22 -15.77 -13.49
N PRO A 243 -9.21 -16.89 -12.74
CA PRO A 243 -10.16 -17.15 -11.63
C PRO A 243 -10.19 -16.07 -10.56
N PHE A 244 -9.10 -15.28 -10.42
CA PHE A 244 -9.05 -14.16 -9.49
C PHE A 244 -10.20 -13.16 -9.67
N PHE A 245 -10.62 -12.89 -10.91
CA PHE A 245 -11.66 -11.89 -11.19
C PHE A 245 -13.08 -12.37 -10.91
N THR A 246 -13.31 -13.68 -10.88
CA THR A 246 -14.61 -14.29 -10.51
C THR A 246 -14.72 -14.60 -9.01
N LYS A 247 -13.58 -14.57 -8.28
CA LYS A 247 -13.55 -14.81 -6.84
C LYS A 247 -14.17 -13.63 -6.09
N LEU A 248 -15.08 -13.93 -5.15
CA LEU A 248 -15.69 -12.92 -4.28
C LEU A 248 -14.69 -12.40 -3.22
N PRO A 249 -14.85 -11.13 -2.76
CA PRO A 249 -14.09 -10.59 -1.63
C PRO A 249 -14.40 -11.34 -0.30
N PRO A 250 -13.43 -11.39 0.65
CA PRO A 250 -12.11 -10.80 0.57
C PRO A 250 -11.16 -11.62 -0.29
N LYS A 251 -10.32 -10.95 -1.08
CA LYS A 251 -9.31 -11.58 -1.94
C LYS A 251 -8.05 -10.74 -2.02
N SER A 252 -6.89 -11.38 -2.07
CA SER A 252 -5.60 -10.76 -2.27
C SER A 252 -4.90 -11.33 -3.50
N LEU A 253 -3.96 -10.57 -4.05
CA LEU A 253 -3.24 -10.90 -5.27
C LEU A 253 -1.73 -10.84 -5.04
N ASP A 254 -1.02 -11.89 -5.46
CA ASP A 254 0.43 -11.84 -5.54
C ASP A 254 0.86 -11.11 -6.83
N ARG A 255 1.89 -10.26 -6.74
CA ARG A 255 2.44 -9.52 -7.88
C ARG A 255 2.81 -10.42 -9.05
N SER A 256 3.27 -11.65 -8.79
CA SER A 256 3.69 -12.61 -9.79
C SER A 256 2.56 -13.34 -10.51
N SER A 257 1.31 -13.14 -10.08
CA SER A 257 0.13 -13.80 -10.66
C SER A 257 -0.13 -13.42 -12.13
N PHE A 258 0.44 -12.30 -12.57
CA PHE A 258 0.32 -11.82 -13.95
C PHE A 258 1.69 -11.65 -14.60
N SER A 259 1.74 -11.93 -15.90
CA SER A 259 2.98 -11.85 -16.68
C SER A 259 2.75 -11.11 -17.99
N ILE A 260 3.69 -10.25 -18.34
CA ILE A 260 3.70 -9.52 -19.61
C ILE A 260 4.12 -10.36 -20.82
N LYS A 261 4.39 -11.68 -20.63
CA LYS A 261 4.82 -12.58 -21.73
C LYS A 261 3.86 -12.57 -22.93
N LYS A 262 2.55 -12.40 -22.70
CA LYS A 262 1.53 -12.34 -23.77
C LYS A 262 1.65 -11.07 -24.66
N LEU A 263 2.38 -10.07 -24.21
CA LEU A 263 2.54 -8.79 -24.91
C LEU A 263 3.79 -8.74 -25.80
N ARG A 264 4.69 -9.74 -25.73
CA ARG A 264 6.05 -9.71 -26.35
C ARG A 264 6.09 -9.34 -27.82
N LYS A 265 5.02 -9.63 -28.58
CA LYS A 265 4.93 -9.32 -30.02
C LYS A 265 4.37 -7.94 -30.32
N LEU A 266 3.99 -7.17 -29.28
CA LEU A 266 3.39 -5.85 -29.47
C LEU A 266 4.45 -4.76 -29.53
N LYS A 267 4.14 -3.67 -30.25
CA LYS A 267 4.87 -2.41 -30.11
C LYS A 267 4.71 -1.93 -28.65
N ILE A 268 5.75 -1.30 -28.11
CA ILE A 268 5.75 -0.86 -26.70
C ILE A 268 4.54 -0.01 -26.34
N LYS A 269 4.12 0.91 -27.21
CA LYS A 269 2.95 1.77 -27.02
C LYS A 269 1.65 0.99 -26.96
N ASP A 270 1.49 -0.05 -27.79
CA ASP A 270 0.28 -0.87 -27.85
C ASP A 270 0.17 -1.78 -26.60
N GLY A 271 1.30 -2.31 -26.13
CA GLY A 271 1.34 -3.04 -24.86
C GLY A 271 1.02 -2.15 -23.67
N ALA A 272 1.58 -0.93 -23.63
CA ALA A 272 1.26 0.04 -22.58
C ALA A 272 -0.23 0.43 -22.60
N ALA A 273 -0.81 0.72 -23.77
CA ALA A 273 -2.24 1.00 -23.94
C ALA A 273 -3.11 -0.17 -23.46
N THR A 274 -2.78 -1.40 -23.88
CA THR A 274 -3.50 -2.62 -23.53
C THR A 274 -3.50 -2.86 -22.01
N LEU A 275 -2.36 -2.63 -21.34
CA LEU A 275 -2.26 -2.79 -19.89
C LEU A 275 -3.03 -1.72 -19.12
N ASN A 276 -2.98 -0.46 -19.54
CA ASN A 276 -3.78 0.61 -18.91
C ASN A 276 -5.29 0.31 -19.03
N TYR A 277 -5.71 -0.15 -20.19
CA TYR A 277 -7.10 -0.55 -20.42
C TYR A 277 -7.52 -1.72 -19.54
N PHE A 278 -6.66 -2.74 -19.45
CA PHE A 278 -6.87 -3.88 -18.55
C PHE A 278 -6.99 -3.45 -17.08
N VAL A 279 -6.12 -2.55 -16.59
CA VAL A 279 -6.20 -2.02 -15.22
C VAL A 279 -7.55 -1.31 -14.98
N ALA A 280 -8.01 -0.49 -15.92
CA ALA A 280 -9.29 0.18 -15.78
C ALA A 280 -10.48 -0.82 -15.76
N ASP A 281 -10.42 -1.89 -16.55
CA ASP A 281 -11.42 -2.98 -16.52
C ASP A 281 -11.41 -3.74 -15.19
N THR A 282 -10.25 -4.01 -14.61
CA THR A 282 -10.17 -4.68 -13.29
C THR A 282 -10.80 -3.86 -12.19
N LEU A 283 -10.67 -2.53 -12.25
CA LEU A 283 -11.32 -1.62 -11.30
C LEU A 283 -12.84 -1.60 -11.48
N LEU A 284 -13.33 -1.59 -12.72
CA LEU A 284 -14.77 -1.69 -12.97
C LEU A 284 -15.35 -2.99 -12.41
N ILE A 285 -14.69 -4.12 -12.65
CA ILE A 285 -15.10 -5.42 -12.09
C ILE A 285 -15.11 -5.36 -10.57
N ALA A 286 -14.08 -4.79 -9.95
CA ALA A 286 -13.97 -4.70 -8.50
C ALA A 286 -15.06 -3.80 -7.89
N ILE A 287 -15.37 -2.67 -8.51
CA ILE A 287 -16.44 -1.77 -8.05
C ILE A 287 -17.81 -2.46 -8.17
N ASN A 288 -18.03 -3.25 -9.21
CA ASN A 288 -19.28 -4.02 -9.38
C ASN A 288 -19.44 -5.15 -8.34
N CYS A 289 -18.38 -5.53 -7.61
CA CYS A 289 -18.47 -6.46 -6.48
C CYS A 289 -18.84 -5.76 -5.16
N LEU A 290 -18.99 -4.44 -5.13
CA LEU A 290 -19.37 -3.71 -3.92
C LEU A 290 -20.84 -3.96 -3.57
N PRO A 291 -21.20 -3.97 -2.28
CA PRO A 291 -22.58 -4.23 -1.87
C PRO A 291 -23.55 -3.13 -2.30
N ASP A 292 -23.04 -1.93 -2.49
CA ASP A 292 -23.81 -0.75 -2.89
C ASP A 292 -22.99 0.15 -3.82
N ILE A 293 -23.69 1.00 -4.57
CA ILE A 293 -23.11 2.04 -5.42
C ILE A 293 -22.43 3.10 -4.53
N PRO A 294 -21.12 3.34 -4.67
CA PRO A 294 -20.45 4.41 -3.93
C PRO A 294 -20.89 5.80 -4.42
N ASP A 295 -21.11 6.72 -3.49
CA ASP A 295 -21.38 8.13 -3.84
C ASP A 295 -20.12 8.83 -4.37
N VAL A 296 -18.94 8.33 -3.99
CA VAL A 296 -17.64 8.85 -4.43
C VAL A 296 -16.57 7.76 -4.42
N CYS A 297 -15.78 7.74 -5.50
CA CYS A 297 -14.53 6.97 -5.60
C CYS A 297 -13.35 7.92 -5.44
N ILE A 298 -12.42 7.62 -4.51
CA ILE A 298 -11.25 8.45 -4.24
C ILE A 298 -10.01 7.69 -4.68
N LEU A 299 -9.27 8.23 -5.65
CA LEU A 299 -8.04 7.64 -6.16
C LEU A 299 -6.83 8.15 -5.37
N SER A 300 -5.97 7.23 -4.94
CA SER A 300 -4.67 7.48 -4.31
C SER A 300 -3.58 6.58 -4.91
N GLY A 301 -2.36 6.69 -4.41
CA GLY A 301 -1.22 5.91 -4.89
C GLY A 301 -0.60 6.46 -6.18
N GLY A 302 0.60 5.97 -6.53
CA GLY A 302 1.40 6.49 -7.64
C GLY A 302 0.73 6.41 -9.02
N GLY A 303 -0.17 5.45 -9.22
CA GLY A 303 -0.89 5.29 -10.50
C GLY A 303 -1.81 6.46 -10.87
N ARG A 304 -2.23 7.29 -9.90
CA ARG A 304 -3.02 8.50 -10.19
C ARG A 304 -2.25 9.57 -10.99
N HIS A 305 -0.92 9.51 -11.01
CA HIS A 305 -0.10 10.36 -11.87
C HIS A 305 -0.16 9.95 -13.35
N ASN A 306 -0.58 8.73 -13.67
CA ASN A 306 -0.81 8.28 -15.02
C ASN A 306 -2.14 8.86 -15.53
N LYS A 307 -2.09 10.05 -16.14
CA LYS A 307 -3.27 10.78 -16.61
C LYS A 307 -4.12 9.96 -17.59
N PHE A 308 -3.48 9.17 -18.47
CA PHE A 308 -4.20 8.32 -19.40
C PHE A 308 -4.99 7.22 -18.67
N LEU A 309 -4.39 6.59 -17.65
CA LEU A 309 -5.10 5.61 -16.82
C LEU A 309 -6.29 6.25 -16.10
N VAL A 310 -6.11 7.43 -15.50
CA VAL A 310 -7.19 8.15 -14.81
C VAL A 310 -8.34 8.50 -15.77
N GLU A 311 -8.02 8.94 -16.98
CA GLU A 311 -9.04 9.20 -18.03
C GLU A 311 -9.79 7.91 -18.42
N LEU A 312 -9.09 6.78 -18.58
CA LEU A 312 -9.72 5.48 -18.84
C LEU A 312 -10.65 5.04 -17.70
N ILE A 313 -10.20 5.23 -16.45
CA ILE A 313 -10.99 4.94 -15.26
C ILE A 313 -12.26 5.81 -15.28
N ASN A 314 -12.13 7.13 -15.45
CA ASN A 314 -13.28 8.04 -15.52
C ASN A 314 -14.28 7.62 -16.60
N LYS A 315 -13.80 7.27 -17.81
CA LYS A 315 -14.66 6.83 -18.91
C LYS A 315 -15.39 5.52 -18.61
N LYS A 316 -14.70 4.54 -17.99
CA LYS A 316 -15.28 3.21 -17.73
C LYS A 316 -16.25 3.19 -16.56
N ILE A 317 -16.06 4.05 -15.59
CA ILE A 317 -16.88 4.15 -14.38
C ILE A 317 -17.54 5.53 -14.26
N GLU A 318 -17.95 6.11 -15.41
CA GLU A 318 -18.52 7.46 -15.53
C GLU A 318 -19.77 7.72 -14.68
N LYS A 319 -20.53 6.65 -14.36
CA LYS A 319 -21.70 6.75 -13.45
C LYS A 319 -21.31 7.03 -11.99
N TYR A 320 -20.02 7.02 -11.64
CA TYR A 320 -19.55 7.29 -10.30
C TYR A 320 -18.76 8.59 -10.23
N LYS A 321 -18.90 9.32 -9.15
CA LYS A 321 -18.07 10.51 -8.91
C LYS A 321 -16.67 10.09 -8.55
N ILE A 322 -15.68 10.38 -9.42
CA ILE A 322 -14.26 10.07 -9.20
C ILE A 322 -13.55 11.34 -8.81
N LEU A 323 -12.79 11.29 -7.71
CA LEU A 323 -11.95 12.36 -7.20
C LEU A 323 -10.55 11.83 -6.90
N LEU A 324 -9.55 12.67 -7.03
CA LEU A 324 -8.21 12.38 -6.53
C LEU A 324 -8.13 12.71 -5.03
N SER A 325 -7.24 12.06 -4.31
CA SER A 325 -6.96 12.37 -2.89
C SER A 325 -6.61 13.86 -2.68
N GLU A 326 -5.99 14.49 -3.67
CA GLU A 326 -5.63 15.91 -3.67
C GLU A 326 -6.87 16.84 -3.62
N ASN A 327 -8.03 16.41 -4.09
CA ASN A 327 -9.29 17.17 -3.96
C ASN A 327 -9.72 17.34 -2.50
N TYR A 328 -9.14 16.54 -1.59
CA TYR A 328 -9.32 16.64 -0.15
C TYR A 328 -8.07 17.17 0.57
N ASN A 329 -7.11 17.72 -0.17
CA ASN A 329 -5.79 18.15 0.34
C ASN A 329 -4.99 17.00 0.99
N TRP A 330 -5.16 15.77 0.53
CA TRP A 330 -4.38 14.62 0.96
C TRP A 330 -3.29 14.30 -0.06
N ASN A 331 -2.05 14.20 0.38
CA ASN A 331 -0.96 13.73 -0.47
C ASN A 331 -1.14 12.23 -0.75
N GLY A 332 -1.62 11.89 -1.93
CA GLY A 332 -1.93 10.53 -2.33
C GLY A 332 -0.73 9.57 -2.37
N ASP A 333 0.49 10.08 -2.49
CA ASP A 333 1.70 9.27 -2.42
C ASP A 333 2.04 8.84 -0.99
N SER A 334 1.64 9.64 0.01
CA SER A 334 1.99 9.43 1.41
C SER A 334 0.88 8.75 2.23
N ILE A 335 -0.25 8.41 1.63
CA ILE A 335 -1.42 7.81 2.34
C ILE A 335 -1.02 6.55 3.13
N GLU A 336 -0.19 5.68 2.55
CA GLU A 336 0.24 4.47 3.24
C GLU A 336 1.18 4.78 4.41
N ALA A 337 2.07 5.77 4.29
CA ALA A 337 2.92 6.20 5.41
C ALA A 337 2.07 6.78 6.55
N TYR A 338 1.08 7.64 6.27
CA TYR A 338 0.11 8.09 7.28
C TYR A 338 -0.65 6.92 7.92
N ALA A 339 -1.02 5.91 7.12
CA ALA A 339 -1.69 4.73 7.64
C ALA A 339 -0.82 3.98 8.65
N PHE A 340 0.48 3.77 8.37
CA PHE A 340 1.36 3.09 9.32
C PHE A 340 1.62 3.92 10.59
N ALA A 341 1.66 5.25 10.51
CA ALA A 341 1.62 6.11 11.70
C ALA A 341 0.35 5.88 12.53
N TYR A 342 -0.82 5.81 11.87
CA TYR A 342 -2.10 5.56 12.53
C TYR A 342 -2.15 4.17 13.17
N LEU A 343 -1.72 3.14 12.45
CA LEU A 343 -1.72 1.76 12.93
C LEU A 343 -0.79 1.58 14.14
N SER A 344 0.34 2.31 14.21
CA SER A 344 1.23 2.25 15.36
C SER A 344 0.56 2.80 16.63
N VAL A 345 -0.21 3.88 16.53
CA VAL A 345 -0.99 4.42 17.64
C VAL A 345 -2.11 3.45 18.04
N ARG A 346 -2.79 2.81 17.07
CA ARG A 346 -3.79 1.77 17.37
C ARG A 346 -3.16 0.60 18.12
N LYS A 347 -1.93 0.22 17.79
CA LYS A 347 -1.18 -0.81 18.54
C LYS A 347 -0.90 -0.38 19.98
N LEU A 348 -0.44 0.86 20.22
CA LEU A 348 -0.24 1.38 21.57
C LEU A 348 -1.52 1.32 22.42
N LEU A 349 -2.66 1.53 21.78
CA LEU A 349 -3.99 1.54 22.43
C LEU A 349 -4.67 0.16 22.41
N ASN A 350 -3.99 -0.87 21.95
CA ASN A 350 -4.53 -2.22 21.79
C ASN A 350 -5.84 -2.27 20.98
N LEU A 351 -5.99 -1.41 19.97
CA LEU A 351 -7.15 -1.33 19.10
C LEU A 351 -6.97 -2.22 17.86
N PRO A 352 -8.04 -2.87 17.34
CA PRO A 352 -7.95 -3.73 16.18
C PRO A 352 -7.60 -2.95 14.90
N ILE A 353 -6.83 -3.57 14.01
CA ILE A 353 -6.43 -3.01 12.72
C ILE A 353 -6.96 -3.83 11.54
N THR A 354 -7.36 -5.08 11.76
CA THR A 354 -7.91 -5.96 10.71
C THR A 354 -9.26 -6.53 11.13
N PHE A 355 -10.09 -6.84 10.13
CA PHE A 355 -11.48 -7.23 10.27
C PHE A 355 -11.85 -8.32 9.26
N SER A 356 -12.98 -9.02 9.49
CA SER A 356 -13.38 -10.16 8.67
C SER A 356 -13.53 -9.84 7.18
N LYS A 357 -14.10 -8.69 6.84
CA LYS A 357 -14.29 -8.26 5.45
C LYS A 357 -13.07 -7.52 4.85
N THR A 358 -11.96 -7.39 5.60
CA THR A 358 -10.71 -6.82 5.09
C THR A 358 -9.67 -7.90 4.78
N THR A 359 -9.28 -8.67 5.76
CA THR A 359 -8.24 -9.70 5.63
C THR A 359 -8.76 -11.13 5.77
N GLY A 360 -10.04 -11.32 6.11
CA GLY A 360 -10.64 -12.64 6.27
C GLY A 360 -10.50 -13.23 7.67
N VAL A 361 -10.03 -12.50 8.66
CA VAL A 361 -9.97 -12.97 10.06
C VAL A 361 -11.34 -13.17 10.66
N LYS A 362 -11.49 -14.14 11.56
CA LYS A 362 -12.79 -14.45 12.20
C LYS A 362 -13.28 -13.33 13.11
N THR A 363 -12.37 -12.70 13.85
CA THR A 363 -12.63 -11.60 14.80
C THR A 363 -11.70 -10.44 14.55
N PRO A 364 -12.08 -9.20 14.94
CA PRO A 364 -11.17 -8.06 14.82
C PRO A 364 -9.87 -8.27 15.58
N LEU A 365 -8.72 -8.05 14.93
CA LEU A 365 -7.40 -8.29 15.51
C LEU A 365 -6.56 -7.02 15.59
N THR A 366 -5.80 -6.89 16.68
CA THR A 366 -4.69 -5.95 16.75
C THR A 366 -3.53 -6.45 15.90
N GLY A 367 -2.72 -5.54 15.39
CA GLY A 367 -1.49 -5.89 14.66
C GLY A 367 -0.30 -5.09 15.15
N GLY A 368 0.87 -5.56 14.81
CA GLY A 368 2.13 -4.95 15.18
C GLY A 368 2.71 -5.44 16.51
N GLN A 369 4.02 -5.27 16.62
CA GLN A 369 4.82 -5.54 17.81
C GLN A 369 5.56 -4.25 18.16
N ILE A 370 5.59 -3.92 19.48
CA ILE A 370 6.28 -2.74 19.99
C ILE A 370 7.74 -3.12 20.30
N PHE A 371 8.67 -2.36 19.76
CA PHE A 371 10.09 -2.42 20.06
C PHE A 371 10.48 -1.15 20.82
N THR A 372 10.72 -1.29 22.11
CA THR A 372 11.17 -0.20 22.97
C THR A 372 12.66 0.04 22.78
N PHE A 373 13.11 1.29 22.85
CA PHE A 373 14.52 1.60 22.99
C PHE A 373 15.00 1.29 24.44
N ILE A 374 16.28 1.01 24.59
CA ILE A 374 16.92 0.72 25.89
C ILE A 374 17.83 1.87 26.23
#